data_87069f65f1977d620d484cf3a1c1e850
#
_entry.id   87069f65f1977d620d484cf3a1c1e850
#
_cell.length_a   1.000
_cell.length_b   1.000
_cell.length_c   1.000
_cell.angle_alpha   90.00
_cell.angle_beta   90.00
_cell.angle_gamma   90.00
#
_symmetry.space_group_name_H-M   'P 1'
#
loop_
_entity.id
_entity.type
_entity.pdbx_description
1 polymer ?
#
loop_
_entity_poly.entity_id
_entity_poly.type
_entity_poly.pdbx_seq_one_letter_code
_entity_poly.pdbx_strand_id
1 'polypeptide(L)' 'MDFDATRPIYLQIIELYKRALLTGELKSGDKILSQRNYAEQYKVNPNTVQRAYREMEASGLVETLRGQGTFV' A
#
# COMPACT_ATOMS: atom_id res chain seq x y z
N MET A 1 4.91 5.79 -11.73
CA MET A 1 5.80 5.33 -10.65
C MET A 1 6.59 4.12 -11.14
N ASP A 2 7.90 4.23 -11.08
CA ASP A 2 8.77 3.16 -11.56
C ASP A 2 9.32 2.37 -10.38
N PHE A 3 9.03 1.07 -10.38
CA PHE A 3 9.57 0.18 -9.37
C PHE A 3 10.92 -0.36 -9.80
N ASP A 4 11.82 -0.50 -8.83
CA ASP A 4 13.13 -1.11 -9.06
C ASP A 4 12.95 -2.62 -9.24
N ALA A 5 13.29 -3.14 -10.43
CA ALA A 5 13.13 -4.57 -10.73
C ALA A 5 14.12 -5.47 -9.99
N THR A 6 15.14 -4.89 -9.34
CA THR A 6 16.15 -5.68 -8.62
C THR A 6 15.74 -6.01 -7.19
N ARG A 7 14.62 -5.46 -6.71
CA ARG A 7 14.11 -5.70 -5.36
C ARG A 7 12.66 -6.12 -5.42
N PRO A 8 12.18 -6.89 -4.43
CA PRO A 8 10.77 -7.29 -4.41
C PRO A 8 9.84 -6.07 -4.45
N ILE A 9 8.90 -6.09 -5.37
CA ILE A 9 7.97 -4.96 -5.58
C ILE A 9 7.12 -4.72 -4.32
N TYR A 10 6.67 -5.78 -3.65
CA TYR A 10 5.81 -5.60 -2.48
C TYR A 10 6.51 -4.82 -1.36
N LEU A 11 7.81 -4.98 -1.19
CA LEU A 11 8.58 -4.21 -0.21
C LEU A 11 8.64 -2.73 -0.60
N GLN A 12 8.76 -2.46 -1.90
CA GLN A 12 8.80 -1.10 -2.38
C GLN A 12 7.46 -0.39 -2.18
N ILE A 13 6.36 -1.10 -2.34
CA ILE A 13 5.02 -0.55 -2.06
C ILE A 13 4.92 -0.13 -0.60
N ILE A 14 5.37 -0.99 0.31
CA ILE A 14 5.35 -0.71 1.75
C ILE A 14 6.23 0.51 2.06
N GLU A 15 7.42 0.57 1.47
CA GLU A 15 8.35 1.68 1.68
C GLU A 15 7.74 3.02 1.24
N LEU A 16 7.02 3.01 0.12
CA LEU A 16 6.37 4.23 -0.39
C LEU A 16 5.31 4.74 0.57
N TYR A 17 4.51 3.85 1.14
CA TYR A 17 3.51 4.26 2.12
C TYR A 17 4.16 4.76 3.41
N LYS A 18 5.20 4.10 3.87
CA LYS A 18 5.93 4.56 5.05
C LYS A 18 6.54 5.94 4.83
N ARG A 19 7.09 6.17 3.66
CA ARG A 19 7.67 7.48 3.32
C ARG A 19 6.61 8.55 3.29
N ALA A 20 5.45 8.26 2.69
CA ALA A 20 4.35 9.21 2.63
C ALA A 20 3.87 9.61 4.03
N LEU A 21 3.85 8.65 4.97
CA LEU A 21 3.51 8.95 6.36
C LEU A 21 4.57 9.83 7.03
N LEU A 22 5.83 9.54 6.76
CA LEU A 22 6.93 10.32 7.35
C LEU A 22 6.97 11.75 6.85
N THR A 23 6.64 11.96 5.57
CA THR A 23 6.66 13.30 4.96
C THR A 23 5.37 14.08 5.19
N GLY A 24 4.34 13.44 5.73
CA GLY A 24 3.05 14.08 5.94
C GLY A 24 2.13 14.07 4.73
N GLU A 25 2.51 13.43 3.62
CA GLU A 25 1.61 13.26 2.49
C GLU A 25 0.40 12.43 2.88
N LEU A 26 0.61 11.42 3.74
CA LEU A 26 -0.46 10.63 4.34
C LEU A 26 -0.46 10.85 5.83
N LYS A 27 -1.64 10.93 6.41
CA LYS A 27 -1.83 11.09 7.85
C LYS A 27 -2.66 9.93 8.38
N SER A 28 -2.51 9.65 9.65
CA SER A 28 -3.31 8.62 10.31
C SER A 28 -4.80 8.88 10.07
N GLY A 29 -5.51 7.84 9.65
CA GLY A 29 -6.92 7.95 9.31
C GLY A 29 -7.21 8.21 7.84
N ASP A 30 -6.21 8.56 7.05
CA ASP A 30 -6.42 8.79 5.62
C ASP A 30 -6.75 7.48 4.91
N LYS A 31 -7.66 7.57 3.94
CA LYS A 31 -8.00 6.43 3.11
C LYS A 31 -6.98 6.30 1.99
N ILE A 32 -6.55 5.07 1.74
CA ILE A 32 -5.63 4.78 0.63
C ILE A 32 -6.35 3.99 -0.44
N LEU A 33 -5.72 3.83 -1.59
CA LEU A 33 -6.28 3.06 -2.69
C LEU A 33 -6.56 1.63 -2.23
N SER A 34 -7.65 1.05 -2.73
CA SER A 34 -7.89 -0.37 -2.54
C SER A 34 -6.81 -1.17 -3.26
N GLN A 35 -6.64 -2.43 -2.88
CA GLN A 35 -5.67 -3.29 -3.54
C GLN A 35 -5.92 -3.36 -5.05
N ARG A 36 -7.17 -3.49 -5.44
CA ARG A 36 -7.55 -3.57 -6.84
C ARG A 36 -7.21 -2.28 -7.59
N ASN A 37 -7.58 -1.14 -7.02
CA ASN A 37 -7.30 0.15 -7.65
C ASN A 37 -5.81 0.42 -7.75
N TYR A 38 -5.06 0.06 -6.73
CA TYR A 38 -3.60 0.20 -6.76
C TYR A 38 -3.01 -0.63 -7.90
N ALA A 39 -3.42 -1.89 -7.99
CA ALA A 39 -2.91 -2.78 -9.03
C ALA A 39 -3.23 -2.25 -10.43
N GLU A 40 -4.43 -1.74 -10.64
CA GLU A 40 -4.83 -1.18 -11.92
C GLU A 40 -4.10 0.11 -12.25
N GLN A 41 -3.99 1.00 -11.27
CA GLN A 41 -3.40 2.33 -11.50
C GLN A 41 -1.90 2.24 -11.76
N TYR A 42 -1.19 1.41 -11.03
CA TYR A 42 0.25 1.31 -11.14
C TYR A 42 0.73 0.10 -11.93
N LYS A 43 -0.21 -0.67 -12.47
CA LYS A 43 0.10 -1.85 -13.31
C LYS A 43 1.01 -2.84 -12.60
N VAL A 44 0.65 -3.14 -11.36
CA VAL A 44 1.34 -4.12 -10.54
C VAL A 44 0.48 -5.38 -10.45
N ASN A 45 1.12 -6.54 -10.40
CA ASN A 45 0.42 -7.81 -10.23
C ASN A 45 -0.45 -7.75 -8.97
N PRO A 46 -1.76 -8.08 -9.07
CA PRO A 46 -2.66 -8.03 -7.91
C PRO A 46 -2.18 -8.86 -6.72
N ASN A 47 -1.53 -9.99 -6.96
CA ASN A 47 -1.01 -10.83 -5.88
C ASN A 47 0.12 -10.12 -5.13
N THR A 48 0.93 -9.35 -5.84
CA THR A 48 2.01 -8.57 -5.24
C THR A 48 1.44 -7.45 -4.36
N VAL A 49 0.40 -6.78 -4.86
CA VAL A 49 -0.28 -5.73 -4.09
C VAL A 49 -0.93 -6.33 -2.85
N GLN A 50 -1.59 -7.48 -3.00
CA GLN A 50 -2.22 -8.17 -1.88
C GLN A 50 -1.20 -8.49 -0.79
N ARG A 51 -0.02 -8.98 -1.18
CA ARG A 51 1.04 -9.28 -0.22
C ARG A 51 1.49 -8.05 0.54
N ALA A 52 1.69 -6.93 -0.17
CA ALA A 52 2.10 -5.68 0.46
C ALA A 52 1.06 -5.21 1.48
N TYR A 53 -0.20 -5.20 1.08
CA TYR A 53 -1.28 -4.74 1.96
C TYR A 53 -1.46 -5.66 3.16
N ARG A 54 -1.33 -6.97 2.96
CA ARG A 54 -1.44 -7.93 4.06
C ARG A 54 -0.35 -7.69 5.09
N GLU A 55 0.88 -7.46 4.66
CA GLU A 55 1.97 -7.19 5.58
C GLU A 55 1.81 -5.84 6.28
N MET A 56 1.30 -4.83 5.57
CA MET A 56 1.02 -3.55 6.19
C MET A 56 -0.08 -3.68 7.25
N GLU A 57 -1.10 -4.48 7.00
CA GLU A 57 -2.14 -4.74 8.00
C GLU A 57 -1.58 -5.48 9.20
N ALA A 58 -0.75 -6.50 8.96
CA ALA A 58 -0.17 -7.29 10.03
C ALA A 58 0.73 -6.46 10.95
N SER A 59 1.40 -5.46 10.40
CA SER A 59 2.28 -4.58 11.17
C SER A 59 1.54 -3.39 11.81
N GLY A 60 0.24 -3.26 11.54
CA GLY A 60 -0.54 -2.14 12.06
C GLY A 60 -0.38 -0.84 11.31
N LEU A 61 0.27 -0.87 10.16
CA LEU A 61 0.47 0.33 9.35
C LEU A 61 -0.83 0.80 8.71
N VAL A 62 -1.68 -0.13 8.30
CA VAL A 62 -2.99 0.17 7.73
C VAL A 62 -4.06 -0.74 8.34
N GLU A 63 -5.32 -0.33 8.19
CA GLU A 63 -6.47 -1.09 8.66
C GLU A 63 -7.49 -1.15 7.53
N THR A 64 -8.00 -2.35 7.25
CA THR A 64 -9.06 -2.53 6.28
C THR A 64 -10.39 -2.65 7.01
N LEU A 65 -11.31 -1.73 6.69
CA LEU A 65 -12.65 -1.73 7.27
C LEU A 65 -13.62 -2.21 6.21
N ARG A 66 -14.30 -3.30 6.52
CA ARG A 66 -15.20 -3.95 5.58
C ARG A 66 -16.27 -3.00 5.08
N GLY A 67 -16.41 -2.90 3.76
CA GLY A 67 -17.38 -2.02 3.13
C GLY A 67 -17.00 -0.54 3.11
N GLN A 68 -15.89 -0.17 3.75
CA GLN A 68 -15.46 1.22 3.82
C GLN A 68 -14.14 1.49 3.12
N GLY A 69 -13.21 0.54 3.15
CA GLY A 69 -11.92 0.65 2.47
C GLY A 69 -10.74 0.42 3.40
N THR A 70 -9.56 0.80 2.94
CA THR A 70 -8.31 0.66 3.68
C THR A 70 -7.81 2.03 4.10
N PHE A 71 -7.40 2.15 5.35
CA PHE A 71 -7.02 3.41 5.98
C PHE A 71 -5.68 3.28 6.68
N VAL A 72 -4.94 4.38 6.71
CA VAL A 72 -3.68 4.42 7.47
C VAL A 72 -3.95 4.57 8.95
#